data_42481611368a39e8f4a4f06fcddaefdc
#
_entry.id   42481611368a39e8f4a4f06fcddaefdc
#
_cell.length_a   1.000
_cell.length_b   1.000
_cell.length_c   1.000
_cell.angle_alpha   90.00
_cell.angle_beta   90.00
_cell.angle_gamma   90.00
#
_symmetry.space_group_name_H-M   'P 1'
#
loop_
_entity.id
_entity.type
_entity.pdbx_description
1 polymer ?
#
loop_
_entity_poly.entity_id
_entity_poly.type
_entity_poly.pdbx_seq_one_letter_code
_entity_poly.pdbx_strand_id
1 'polypeptide(L)' 'MFEAFDIWYDDRLGREEDRPFVIERLERTDAQNVKWTMMSFTVEEAKRICEYIQEQLSLHEAPTEK' A
#
# COMPACT_ATOMS: atom_id res chain seq x y z
N MET A 1 14.94 -13.76 5.47
CA MET A 1 14.45 -12.69 4.61
C MET A 1 13.72 -11.64 5.43
N PHE A 2 13.98 -10.39 5.16
CA PHE A 2 13.37 -9.31 5.90
C PHE A 2 12.45 -8.49 5.00
N GLU A 3 11.28 -8.23 5.50
CA GLU A 3 10.28 -7.49 4.77
C GLU A 3 9.46 -6.64 5.72
N ALA A 4 9.13 -5.44 5.29
CA ALA A 4 8.26 -4.59 6.07
C ALA A 4 7.27 -3.92 5.13
N PHE A 5 6.08 -3.76 5.59
CA PHE A 5 5.01 -3.14 4.81
C PHE A 5 4.20 -2.26 5.73
N ASP A 6 3.97 -1.05 5.30
CA ASP A 6 3.24 -0.10 6.12
C ASP A 6 2.36 0.78 5.26
N ILE A 7 1.29 1.25 5.83
CA ILE A 7 0.37 2.12 5.14
C ILE A 7 -0.19 3.10 6.15
N TRP A 8 -0.22 4.37 5.79
CA TRP A 8 -0.72 5.35 6.74
C TRP A 8 -1.27 6.56 6.00
N TYR A 9 -1.97 7.39 6.76
CA TYR A 9 -2.52 8.64 6.27
C TYR A 9 -1.64 9.75 6.80
N ASP A 10 -1.11 10.57 5.90
CA ASP A 10 -0.20 11.62 6.27
C ASP A 10 -0.83 12.97 5.96
N ASP A 11 -1.34 13.62 6.97
CA ASP A 11 -2.00 14.89 6.78
C ASP A 11 -1.04 16.08 6.77
N ARG A 12 0.24 15.81 6.83
CA ARG A 12 1.24 16.85 6.76
C ARG A 12 1.70 17.16 5.35
N LEU A 13 1.23 16.39 4.39
CA LEU A 13 1.63 16.59 3.02
C LEU A 13 1.13 17.94 2.53
N GLY A 14 1.89 18.52 1.60
CA GLY A 14 1.55 19.79 1.07
C GLY A 14 0.24 19.78 0.29
N ARG A 15 -0.34 20.91 0.22
CA ARG A 15 -1.61 21.04 -0.45
C ARG A 15 -1.57 20.71 -1.90
N GLU A 16 -0.48 21.01 -2.53
CA GLU A 16 -0.38 20.79 -3.95
C GLU A 16 -0.46 19.35 -4.33
N GLU A 17 0.12 18.52 -3.49
CA GLU A 17 0.14 17.11 -3.78
C GLU A 17 -1.17 16.47 -3.43
N ASP A 18 -1.66 16.80 -2.27
CA ASP A 18 -2.92 16.26 -1.79
C ASP A 18 -2.97 14.75 -1.94
N ARG A 19 -1.87 14.10 -1.57
CA ARG A 19 -1.78 12.64 -1.63
C ARG A 19 -1.45 12.09 -0.26
N PRO A 20 -2.43 12.11 0.64
CA PRO A 20 -2.16 11.77 2.02
C PRO A 20 -1.99 10.28 2.30
N PHE A 21 -2.45 9.42 1.41
CA PHE A 21 -2.32 7.99 1.64
C PHE A 21 -0.98 7.51 1.15
N VAL A 22 -0.20 6.93 2.04
CA VAL A 22 1.15 6.51 1.74
C VAL A 22 1.30 5.03 2.00
N ILE A 23 1.93 4.34 1.06
CA ILE A 23 2.25 2.94 1.20
C ILE A 23 3.76 2.80 1.08
N GLU A 24 4.32 2.07 2.00
CA GLU A 24 5.75 1.87 2.04
C GLU A 24 6.05 0.39 2.13
N ARG A 25 7.04 -0.04 1.37
CA ARG A 25 7.45 -1.43 1.38
C ARG A 25 8.96 -1.51 1.41
N LEU A 26 9.46 -2.33 2.30
CA LEU A 26 10.88 -2.56 2.46
C LEU A 26 11.14 -4.02 2.25
N GLU A 27 12.04 -4.32 1.35
CA GLU A 27 12.24 -5.69 0.94
C GLU A 27 13.74 -5.94 0.83
N ARG A 28 14.21 -7.00 1.46
CA ARG A 28 15.62 -7.34 1.38
C ARG A 28 15.83 -8.18 0.13
N THR A 29 16.66 -7.68 -0.77
CA THR A 29 16.90 -8.37 -2.01
C THR A 29 18.09 -9.34 -1.90
N ASP A 30 19.06 -9.00 -1.06
CA ASP A 30 20.12 -9.95 -0.76
C ASP A 30 20.77 -9.55 0.55
N ALA A 31 21.90 -10.16 0.85
CA ALA A 31 22.52 -9.99 2.15
C ALA A 31 22.84 -8.54 2.48
N GLN A 32 23.10 -7.74 1.48
CA GLN A 32 23.54 -6.38 1.72
C GLN A 32 22.67 -5.32 1.10
N ASN A 33 21.66 -5.71 0.36
CA ASN A 33 20.85 -4.75 -0.36
C ASN A 33 19.41 -4.79 0.08
N VAL A 34 18.83 -3.62 0.19
CA VAL A 34 17.44 -3.48 0.58
C VAL A 34 16.77 -2.60 -0.45
N LYS A 35 15.63 -3.02 -0.90
CA LYS A 35 14.83 -2.24 -1.83
C LYS A 35 13.71 -1.58 -1.05
N TRP A 36 13.59 -0.27 -1.23
CA TRP A 36 12.60 0.51 -0.52
C TRP A 36 11.71 1.17 -1.55
N THR A 37 10.43 0.98 -1.41
CA THR A 37 9.45 1.56 -2.30
C THR A 37 8.43 2.33 -1.49
N MET A 38 8.11 3.52 -1.96
CA MET A 38 7.12 4.33 -1.29
C MET A 38 6.26 5.02 -2.35
N MET A 39 4.96 4.99 -2.13
CA MET A 39 4.03 5.60 -3.05
C MET A 39 2.97 6.34 -2.27
N SER A 40 2.49 7.43 -2.86
CA SER A 40 1.42 8.18 -2.22
C SER A 40 0.26 8.32 -3.18
N PHE A 41 -0.93 8.45 -2.62
CA PHE A 41 -2.16 8.47 -3.40
C PHE A 41 -3.12 9.54 -2.90
N THR A 42 -3.90 10.06 -3.81
CA THR A 42 -4.98 10.96 -3.43
C THR A 42 -6.10 10.15 -2.79
N VAL A 43 -7.02 10.86 -2.18
CA VAL A 43 -8.18 10.20 -1.58
C VAL A 43 -8.96 9.43 -2.65
N GLU A 44 -9.10 10.04 -3.79
CA GLU A 44 -9.83 9.42 -4.89
C GLU A 44 -9.16 8.14 -5.34
N GLU A 45 -7.85 8.21 -5.50
CA GLU A 45 -7.09 7.03 -5.91
C GLU A 45 -7.17 5.94 -4.85
N ALA A 46 -7.10 6.33 -3.59
CA ALA A 46 -7.17 5.36 -2.50
C ALA A 46 -8.51 4.63 -2.50
N LYS A 47 -9.57 5.35 -2.77
CA LYS A 47 -10.89 4.74 -2.85
C LYS A 47 -10.96 3.70 -3.96
N ARG A 48 -10.43 4.05 -5.10
CA ARG A 48 -10.42 3.14 -6.23
C ARG A 48 -9.61 1.90 -5.95
N ILE A 49 -8.46 2.09 -5.34
CA ILE A 49 -7.59 0.97 -4.98
C ILE A 49 -8.32 0.05 -4.03
N CYS A 50 -8.96 0.63 -3.04
CA CYS A 50 -9.68 -0.14 -2.04
C CYS A 50 -10.79 -0.97 -2.67
N GLU A 51 -11.58 -0.35 -3.52
CA GLU A 51 -12.69 -1.03 -4.18
C GLU A 51 -12.19 -2.16 -5.06
N TYR A 52 -11.13 -1.89 -5.79
CA TYR A 52 -10.58 -2.90 -6.68
C TYR A 52 -10.07 -4.10 -5.89
N ILE A 53 -9.33 -3.82 -4.83
CA ILE A 53 -8.76 -4.89 -4.02
C ILE A 53 -9.87 -5.71 -3.39
N GLN A 54 -10.88 -5.06 -2.86
CA GLN A 54 -11.98 -5.79 -2.24
C GLN A 54 -12.69 -6.68 -3.24
N GLU A 55 -12.86 -6.18 -4.43
CA GLU A 55 -13.51 -6.96 -5.48
C GLU A 55 -12.68 -8.18 -5.83
N GLN A 56 -11.37 -8.00 -5.98
CA GLN A 56 -10.51 -9.10 -6.33
C GLN A 56 -10.42 -10.14 -5.22
N LEU A 57 -10.40 -9.70 -3.99
CA LEU A 57 -10.39 -10.62 -2.88
C LEU A 57 -11.64 -11.46 -2.86
N SER A 58 -12.76 -10.83 -3.14
CA SER A 58 -14.03 -11.52 -3.21
C SER A 58 -14.04 -12.60 -4.26
N LEU A 59 -13.42 -12.31 -5.40
CA LEU A 59 -13.42 -13.22 -6.52
C LEU A 59 -12.41 -14.36 -6.37
N HIS A 60 -11.27 -14.07 -5.78
CA HIS A 60 -10.17 -15.02 -5.81
C HIS A 60 -9.86 -15.69 -4.48
N GLU A 61 -10.33 -15.12 -3.42
CA GLU A 61 -10.03 -15.66 -2.11
C GLU A 61 -11.10 -16.64 -1.72
N ALA A 62 -10.71 -17.86 -1.50
CA ALA A 62 -11.68 -18.86 -1.08
C ALA A 62 -12.23 -18.47 0.29
N PRO A 63 -13.51 -18.62 0.50
CA PRO A 63 -14.08 -18.37 1.83
C PRO A 63 -13.55 -19.43 2.75
N THR A 64 -12.84 -19.05 3.64
CA THR A 64 -12.24 -20.04 4.51
C THR A 64 -13.18 -20.45 5.59
N GLU A 65 -13.20 -20.48 5.67
CA GLU A 65 -13.52 -20.77 6.45
C GLU A 65 -13.52 -21.03 7.19
N LYS A 66 -13.58 -20.80 7.45
CA LYS A 66 -13.47 -20.83 7.94
C LYS A 66 -13.67 -21.05 8.38
#